data_ff8301b9f0af88fc73927e3215ddc800
#
_entry.id   ff8301b9f0af88fc73927e3215ddc800
#
_cell.length_a   1.000
_cell.length_b   1.000
_cell.length_c   1.000
_cell.angle_alpha   90.00
_cell.angle_beta   90.00
_cell.angle_gamma   90.00
#
_symmetry.space_group_name_H-M   'P 1'
#
loop_
_entity.id
_entity.type
_entity.pdbx_description
1 polymer ?
#
loop_
_entity_poly.entity_id
_entity_poly.type
_entity_poly.pdbx_seq_one_letter_code
_entity_poly.pdbx_strand_id
1 'polypeptide(L)'
;MKELELKYGCNPNQKPSRVFMKDGRDLPITVVNGRPGYINLLDAFNGWQLVRELKAATGLPAATSFKHVSPAGAAVGLPLTDIEKKIYWVDDLGELSPLASAYARARGADRMSSFGDFIALSDVCDEDTARLIKREVSDGVVAPGYTGEALELLKSKKNGNYCIIQIDPEYVPAELETKDVFGVTFEQGRNELKIDDELFSNIVTENKELPESAKIDLAIAMITLKYTQSNSVCYVKGGAAIGIGAGQQSRIHCTRLAGDKADKWFLRQSPQVLGLPFKEDIRRADRDNTIDVYISDDYEDVIGEGEWQKYFTEQPKVFTREERKAWLKNNTDVTLGSDAFFPFGDNVERANRSGVKYIAQPGGSIRDDIVIETCNKYGMVMCFTGIRLFHH
;
A
#
# COMPACT_ATOMS: atom_id res chain seq x y z
N MET A 1 28.87 -5.48 8.14
CA MET A 1 28.43 -5.54 9.57
C MET A 1 27.82 -6.91 9.82
N LYS A 2 28.36 -7.69 10.77
CA LYS A 2 27.95 -9.10 11.03
C LYS A 2 26.61 -9.20 11.78
N GLU A 3 26.36 -8.29 12.65
CA GLU A 3 25.11 -8.20 13.43
C GLU A 3 24.81 -6.78 13.82
N LEU A 4 23.53 -6.52 14.14
CA LEU A 4 23.04 -5.26 14.67
C LEU A 4 22.27 -5.55 15.96
N GLU A 5 22.76 -5.06 17.09
CA GLU A 5 22.02 -5.07 18.35
C GLU A 5 20.85 -4.08 18.28
N LEU A 6 19.69 -4.53 18.77
CA LEU A 6 18.48 -3.74 18.83
C LEU A 6 18.14 -3.40 20.27
N LYS A 7 17.46 -2.29 20.47
CA LYS A 7 17.06 -1.86 21.82
C LYS A 7 16.14 -2.88 22.52
N TYR A 8 15.27 -3.53 21.74
CA TYR A 8 14.36 -4.61 22.13
C TYR A 8 13.78 -5.26 20.86
N GLY A 9 13.07 -6.36 21.00
CA GLY A 9 12.36 -7.04 19.92
C GLY A 9 11.07 -6.34 19.51
N CYS A 10 9.98 -7.09 19.30
CA CYS A 10 8.68 -6.46 19.01
C CYS A 10 8.17 -5.57 20.14
N ASN A 11 8.50 -5.92 21.38
CA ASN A 11 8.06 -5.20 22.57
C ASN A 11 9.24 -4.87 23.51
N PRO A 12 9.14 -3.81 24.33
CA PRO A 12 10.22 -3.37 25.23
C PRO A 12 10.73 -4.41 26.21
N ASN A 13 9.91 -5.39 26.58
CA ASN A 13 10.28 -6.49 27.50
C ASN A 13 10.99 -7.65 26.78
N GLN A 14 11.00 -7.67 25.44
CA GLN A 14 11.65 -8.73 24.65
C GLN A 14 13.12 -8.40 24.42
N LYS A 15 13.95 -8.70 25.40
CA LYS A 15 15.40 -8.49 25.42
C LYS A 15 16.13 -9.77 25.81
N PRO A 16 17.34 -10.00 25.29
CA PRO A 16 18.07 -9.21 24.27
C PRO A 16 17.43 -9.29 22.90
N SER A 17 17.83 -8.40 21.98
CA SER A 17 17.36 -8.40 20.60
C SER A 17 18.48 -8.03 19.64
N ARG A 18 18.59 -8.76 18.52
CA ARG A 18 19.57 -8.52 17.46
C ARG A 18 19.10 -9.06 16.14
N VAL A 19 19.69 -8.58 15.06
CA VAL A 19 19.59 -9.17 13.73
C VAL A 19 20.96 -9.57 13.22
N PHE A 20 21.04 -10.70 12.54
CA PHE A 20 22.28 -11.26 12.01
C PHE A 20 21.98 -12.27 10.90
N MET A 21 22.99 -12.61 10.09
CA MET A 21 22.88 -13.64 9.08
C MET A 21 23.24 -15.01 9.67
N LYS A 22 22.37 -16.02 9.53
CA LYS A 22 22.59 -17.39 10.05
C LYS A 22 23.89 -18.03 9.52
N ASP A 23 24.27 -17.70 8.27
CA ASP A 23 25.47 -18.20 7.61
C ASP A 23 26.74 -17.40 7.96
N GLY A 24 26.65 -16.42 8.85
CA GLY A 24 27.77 -15.60 9.30
C GLY A 24 28.27 -14.56 8.29
N ARG A 25 27.60 -14.38 7.16
CA ARG A 25 27.89 -13.27 6.23
C ARG A 25 27.55 -11.92 6.86
N ASP A 26 27.95 -10.85 6.23
CA ASP A 26 27.50 -9.51 6.60
C ASP A 26 26.02 -9.33 6.28
N LEU A 27 25.35 -8.48 7.07
CA LEU A 27 23.99 -8.04 6.77
C LEU A 27 23.93 -7.34 5.41
N PRO A 28 22.89 -7.57 4.59
CA PRO A 28 22.75 -6.93 3.28
C PRO A 28 22.32 -5.46 3.37
N ILE A 29 22.52 -4.82 4.52
CA ILE A 29 22.17 -3.43 4.77
C ILE A 29 23.29 -2.66 5.45
N THR A 30 23.28 -1.36 5.24
CA THR A 30 24.03 -0.38 6.03
C THR A 30 23.05 0.61 6.64
N VAL A 31 23.11 0.79 7.95
CA VAL A 31 22.38 1.87 8.63
C VAL A 31 23.17 3.16 8.44
N VAL A 32 22.69 4.02 7.55
CA VAL A 32 23.37 5.27 7.19
C VAL A 32 23.13 6.34 8.25
N ASN A 33 21.95 6.34 8.86
CA ASN A 33 21.57 7.30 9.92
C ASN A 33 20.49 6.69 10.82
N GLY A 34 20.40 7.16 12.05
CA GLY A 34 19.39 6.74 13.01
C GLY A 34 19.63 5.33 13.57
N ARG A 35 18.60 4.78 14.20
CA ARG A 35 18.63 3.43 14.80
C ARG A 35 17.32 2.71 14.49
N PRO A 36 17.30 1.74 13.58
CA PRO A 36 16.10 0.96 13.31
C PRO A 36 15.71 0.08 14.48
N GLY A 37 14.42 -0.05 14.73
CA GLY A 37 13.87 -1.05 15.63
C GLY A 37 13.62 -2.39 14.90
N TYR A 38 13.21 -3.39 15.67
CA TYR A 38 12.91 -4.73 15.17
C TYR A 38 11.83 -4.71 14.07
N ILE A 39 10.70 -4.04 14.33
CA ILE A 39 9.59 -3.93 13.38
C ILE A 39 9.99 -3.10 12.15
N ASN A 40 10.79 -2.03 12.34
CA ASN A 40 11.29 -1.23 11.22
C ASN A 40 12.10 -2.07 10.24
N LEU A 41 12.90 -3.01 10.71
CA LEU A 41 13.68 -3.90 9.84
C LEU A 41 12.81 -4.93 9.13
N LEU A 42 11.77 -5.45 9.79
CA LEU A 42 10.78 -6.30 9.13
C LEU A 42 10.07 -5.55 8.00
N ASP A 43 9.66 -4.31 8.25
CA ASP A 43 9.05 -3.43 7.24
C ASP A 43 10.03 -3.14 6.09
N ALA A 44 11.28 -2.82 6.42
CA ALA A 44 12.32 -2.53 5.42
C ALA A 44 12.57 -3.71 4.49
N PHE A 45 12.74 -4.92 5.01
CA PHE A 45 13.04 -6.09 4.20
C PHE A 45 11.84 -6.56 3.37
N ASN A 46 10.63 -6.53 3.91
CA ASN A 46 9.42 -6.86 3.16
C ASN A 46 9.13 -5.79 2.10
N GLY A 47 9.24 -4.52 2.46
CA GLY A 47 9.05 -3.41 1.53
C GLY A 47 10.04 -3.41 0.38
N TRP A 48 11.32 -3.70 0.66
CA TRP A 48 12.35 -3.83 -0.37
C TRP A 48 12.02 -4.92 -1.39
N GLN A 49 11.64 -6.11 -0.93
CA GLN A 49 11.27 -7.20 -1.83
C GLN A 49 10.09 -6.80 -2.72
N LEU A 50 9.08 -6.16 -2.15
CA LEU A 50 7.89 -5.70 -2.88
C LEU A 50 8.27 -4.71 -3.99
N VAL A 51 9.01 -3.64 -3.68
CA VAL A 51 9.35 -2.62 -4.69
C VAL A 51 10.30 -3.13 -5.75
N ARG A 52 11.21 -4.05 -5.41
CA ARG A 52 12.10 -4.71 -6.37
C ARG A 52 11.30 -5.53 -7.38
N GLU A 53 10.31 -6.29 -6.93
CA GLU A 53 9.43 -7.06 -7.80
C GLU A 53 8.53 -6.17 -8.66
N LEU A 54 7.97 -5.09 -8.10
CA LEU A 54 7.19 -4.12 -8.87
C LEU A 54 8.00 -3.51 -10.02
N LYS A 55 9.24 -3.10 -9.74
CA LYS A 55 10.13 -2.57 -10.77
C LYS A 55 10.46 -3.61 -11.82
N ALA A 56 10.76 -4.84 -11.42
CA ALA A 56 11.04 -5.93 -12.36
C ALA A 56 9.85 -6.26 -13.27
N ALA A 57 8.63 -6.25 -12.73
CA ALA A 57 7.42 -6.56 -13.48
C ALA A 57 6.96 -5.43 -14.41
N THR A 58 7.16 -4.16 -14.02
CA THR A 58 6.59 -3.01 -14.74
C THR A 58 7.62 -2.17 -15.48
N GLY A 59 8.91 -2.32 -15.16
CA GLY A 59 9.99 -1.47 -15.69
C GLY A 59 9.99 -0.04 -15.12
N LEU A 60 9.09 0.27 -14.19
CA LEU A 60 8.91 1.60 -13.61
C LEU A 60 9.51 1.67 -12.20
N PRO A 61 10.04 2.83 -11.76
CA PRO A 61 10.36 3.05 -10.36
C PRO A 61 9.16 2.76 -9.48
N ALA A 62 9.39 2.18 -8.31
CA ALA A 62 8.33 1.76 -7.40
C ALA A 62 8.63 2.19 -5.97
N ALA A 63 7.58 2.42 -5.20
CA ALA A 63 7.65 2.75 -3.79
C ALA A 63 6.53 2.06 -3.01
N THR A 64 6.76 1.82 -1.74
CA THR A 64 5.74 1.34 -0.81
C THR A 64 5.82 2.03 0.53
N SER A 65 4.67 2.16 1.17
CA SER A 65 4.48 2.62 2.54
C SER A 65 4.12 1.39 3.37
N PHE A 66 5.00 0.99 4.28
CA PHE A 66 4.82 -0.19 5.13
C PHE A 66 4.50 0.20 6.56
N LYS A 67 3.61 -0.55 7.20
CA LYS A 67 3.32 -0.41 8.62
C LYS A 67 2.83 -1.73 9.20
N HIS A 68 3.35 -2.10 10.38
CA HIS A 68 3.02 -3.37 11.04
C HIS A 68 3.18 -4.59 10.12
N VAL A 69 4.29 -4.61 9.39
CA VAL A 69 4.71 -5.73 8.52
C VAL A 69 3.71 -6.02 7.37
N SER A 70 2.98 -5.00 6.95
CA SER A 70 2.11 -5.05 5.77
C SER A 70 2.15 -3.72 5.01
N PRO A 71 1.99 -3.72 3.68
CA PRO A 71 1.89 -2.48 2.94
C PRO A 71 0.58 -1.75 3.25
N ALA A 72 0.67 -0.47 3.58
CA ALA A 72 -0.46 0.46 3.58
C ALA A 72 -0.75 0.98 2.17
N GLY A 73 0.29 1.01 1.31
CA GLY A 73 0.20 1.38 -0.08
C GLY A 73 1.43 0.92 -0.86
N ALA A 74 1.25 0.74 -2.16
CA ALA A 74 2.30 0.39 -3.11
C ALA A 74 1.96 0.98 -4.47
N ALA A 75 2.94 1.51 -5.19
CA ALA A 75 2.69 2.17 -6.47
C ALA A 75 3.94 2.21 -7.34
N VAL A 76 3.71 2.43 -8.64
CA VAL A 76 4.75 2.69 -9.63
C VAL A 76 4.75 4.16 -10.08
N GLY A 77 5.87 4.60 -10.64
CA GLY A 77 6.15 6.00 -10.96
C GLY A 77 5.48 6.48 -12.23
N LEU A 78 4.16 6.57 -12.23
CA LEU A 78 3.38 7.23 -13.27
C LEU A 78 3.11 8.70 -12.91
N PRO A 79 2.92 9.60 -13.90
CA PRO A 79 2.59 10.99 -13.62
C PRO A 79 1.32 11.14 -12.78
N LEU A 80 1.31 12.11 -11.86
CA LEU A 80 0.14 12.45 -11.07
C LEU A 80 -0.80 13.36 -11.86
N THR A 81 -2.11 13.11 -11.75
CA THR A 81 -3.12 14.08 -12.18
C THR A 81 -3.17 15.27 -11.21
N ASP A 82 -3.75 16.39 -11.63
CA ASP A 82 -3.90 17.57 -10.76
C ASP A 82 -4.74 17.27 -9.51
N ILE A 83 -5.71 16.35 -9.61
CA ILE A 83 -6.52 15.93 -8.47
C ILE A 83 -5.67 15.08 -7.51
N GLU A 84 -4.89 14.14 -8.03
CA GLU A 84 -3.98 13.33 -7.22
C GLU A 84 -2.96 14.21 -6.50
N LYS A 85 -2.40 15.22 -7.17
CA LYS A 85 -1.48 16.18 -6.52
C LYS A 85 -2.13 16.84 -5.31
N LYS A 86 -3.41 17.22 -5.41
CA LYS A 86 -4.15 17.85 -4.30
C LYS A 86 -4.42 16.88 -3.15
N ILE A 87 -4.95 15.69 -3.44
CA ILE A 87 -5.28 14.72 -2.38
C ILE A 87 -4.05 14.12 -1.69
N TYR A 88 -2.89 14.16 -2.36
CA TYR A 88 -1.60 13.70 -1.82
C TYR A 88 -0.77 14.85 -1.21
N TRP A 89 -1.30 16.06 -1.18
CA TRP A 89 -0.64 17.26 -0.62
C TRP A 89 0.72 17.56 -1.27
N VAL A 90 0.81 17.42 -2.58
CA VAL A 90 2.04 17.65 -3.37
C VAL A 90 1.86 18.67 -4.49
N ASP A 91 0.73 19.35 -4.55
CA ASP A 91 0.40 20.35 -5.57
C ASP A 91 1.29 21.60 -5.54
N ASP A 92 1.99 21.83 -4.42
CA ASP A 92 2.96 22.90 -4.23
C ASP A 92 4.41 22.52 -4.60
N LEU A 93 4.68 21.26 -4.95
CA LEU A 93 6.04 20.76 -5.22
C LEU A 93 6.47 20.82 -6.69
N GLY A 94 5.59 21.26 -7.58
CA GLY A 94 5.85 21.27 -9.02
C GLY A 94 5.80 19.87 -9.64
N GLU A 95 6.63 19.62 -10.66
CA GLU A 95 6.78 18.28 -11.23
C GLU A 95 7.64 17.42 -10.33
N LEU A 96 7.19 16.18 -10.12
CA LEU A 96 7.88 15.19 -9.31
C LEU A 96 8.62 14.19 -10.20
N SER A 97 9.78 13.72 -9.76
CA SER A 97 10.43 12.58 -10.39
C SER A 97 9.53 11.34 -10.38
N PRO A 98 9.75 10.35 -11.28
CA PRO A 98 8.98 9.12 -11.26
C PRO A 98 8.99 8.40 -9.91
N LEU A 99 10.14 8.38 -9.21
CA LEU A 99 10.24 7.77 -7.88
C LEU A 99 9.45 8.55 -6.83
N ALA A 100 9.50 9.87 -6.85
CA ALA A 100 8.70 10.73 -5.97
C ALA A 100 7.19 10.55 -6.23
N SER A 101 6.79 10.44 -7.50
CA SER A 101 5.40 10.15 -7.88
C SER A 101 4.94 8.79 -7.37
N ALA A 102 5.80 7.76 -7.45
CA ALA A 102 5.51 6.44 -6.89
C ALA A 102 5.26 6.52 -5.38
N TYR A 103 6.11 7.24 -4.64
CA TYR A 103 5.91 7.38 -3.19
C TYR A 103 4.71 8.24 -2.82
N ALA A 104 4.46 9.33 -3.54
CA ALA A 104 3.26 10.14 -3.35
C ALA A 104 1.98 9.31 -3.47
N ARG A 105 1.91 8.41 -4.47
CA ARG A 105 0.80 7.47 -4.67
C ARG A 105 0.73 6.41 -3.58
N ALA A 106 1.85 5.75 -3.28
CA ALA A 106 1.91 4.68 -2.29
C ALA A 106 1.48 5.15 -0.90
N ARG A 107 1.96 6.31 -0.47
CA ARG A 107 1.56 6.92 0.80
C ARG A 107 0.16 7.51 0.74
N GLY A 108 -0.15 8.19 -0.36
CA GLY A 108 -1.34 9.02 -0.49
C GLY A 108 -2.63 8.23 -0.56
N ALA A 109 -2.60 6.98 -1.01
CA ALA A 109 -3.79 6.14 -1.15
C ALA A 109 -4.48 5.85 0.19
N ASP A 110 -3.71 5.64 1.25
CA ASP A 110 -4.20 5.47 2.62
C ASP A 110 -3.36 6.30 3.58
N ARG A 111 -3.65 7.58 3.64
CA ARG A 111 -2.90 8.55 4.46
C ARG A 111 -3.01 8.27 5.95
N MET A 112 -4.12 7.67 6.39
CA MET A 112 -4.33 7.31 7.79
C MET A 112 -3.40 6.18 8.22
N SER A 113 -3.34 5.09 7.45
CA SER A 113 -2.45 3.95 7.74
C SER A 113 -0.98 4.28 7.51
N SER A 114 -0.68 5.20 6.60
CA SER A 114 0.70 5.59 6.27
C SER A 114 1.34 6.57 7.27
N PHE A 115 0.59 7.09 8.23
CA PHE A 115 1.16 7.94 9.27
C PHE A 115 2.13 7.16 10.16
N GLY A 116 3.41 7.53 10.12
CA GLY A 116 4.47 6.80 10.81
C GLY A 116 4.91 5.52 10.08
N ASP A 117 4.84 5.51 8.75
CA ASP A 117 5.25 4.41 7.89
C ASP A 117 6.76 4.16 7.87
N PHE A 118 7.15 2.99 7.35
CA PHE A 118 8.49 2.71 6.86
C PHE A 118 8.46 2.63 5.34
N ILE A 119 9.33 3.40 4.69
CA ILE A 119 9.32 3.60 3.23
C ILE A 119 10.31 2.65 2.58
N ALA A 120 9.92 1.99 1.48
CA ALA A 120 10.87 1.31 0.60
C ALA A 120 10.82 1.91 -0.81
N LEU A 121 11.98 2.11 -1.39
CA LEU A 121 12.18 2.68 -2.73
C LEU A 121 12.98 1.71 -3.60
N SER A 122 12.53 1.48 -4.83
CA SER A 122 13.21 0.56 -5.77
C SER A 122 14.50 1.10 -6.35
N ASP A 123 14.69 2.41 -6.32
CA ASP A 123 15.78 3.14 -6.95
C ASP A 123 16.50 4.04 -5.96
N VAL A 124 17.64 4.58 -6.39
CA VAL A 124 18.37 5.60 -5.62
C VAL A 124 17.42 6.75 -5.30
N CYS A 125 17.30 7.07 -4.02
CA CYS A 125 16.46 8.18 -3.54
C CYS A 125 17.01 9.49 -4.05
N ASP A 126 16.24 10.17 -4.88
CA ASP A 126 16.54 11.48 -5.43
C ASP A 126 16.06 12.63 -4.52
N GLU A 127 16.41 13.86 -4.89
CA GLU A 127 16.06 15.04 -4.11
C GLU A 127 14.55 15.26 -4.00
N ASP A 128 13.79 15.08 -5.09
CA ASP A 128 12.34 15.25 -5.09
C ASP A 128 11.66 14.28 -4.13
N THR A 129 12.08 13.01 -4.14
CA THR A 129 11.60 11.99 -3.22
C THR A 129 11.95 12.35 -1.78
N ALA A 130 13.17 12.80 -1.51
CA ALA A 130 13.60 13.20 -0.18
C ALA A 130 12.83 14.44 0.33
N ARG A 131 12.52 15.41 -0.52
CA ARG A 131 11.67 16.56 -0.16
C ARG A 131 10.28 16.13 0.26
N LEU A 132 9.69 15.19 -0.47
CA LEU A 132 8.39 14.62 -0.12
C LEU A 132 8.46 13.90 1.24
N ILE A 133 9.42 13.01 1.43
CA ILE A 133 9.61 12.27 2.68
C ILE A 133 9.84 13.23 3.86
N LYS A 134 10.61 14.30 3.66
CA LYS A 134 10.94 15.26 4.72
C LYS A 134 9.70 15.89 5.35
N ARG A 135 8.67 16.14 4.56
CA ARG A 135 7.44 16.83 5.00
C ARG A 135 6.38 15.91 5.61
N GLU A 136 6.58 14.59 5.52
CA GLU A 136 5.64 13.59 6.02
C GLU A 136 6.13 12.95 7.34
N VAL A 137 5.20 12.45 8.15
CA VAL A 137 5.54 11.69 9.36
C VAL A 137 5.81 10.24 8.98
N SER A 138 7.07 9.82 9.06
CA SER A 138 7.51 8.45 8.77
C SER A 138 8.61 8.02 9.75
N ASP A 139 8.81 6.71 9.91
CA ASP A 139 9.81 6.17 10.82
C ASP A 139 11.18 6.03 10.18
N GLY A 140 11.21 5.69 8.90
CA GLY A 140 12.45 5.53 8.18
C GLY A 140 12.25 5.18 6.70
N VAL A 141 13.35 5.00 6.01
CA VAL A 141 13.40 4.68 4.59
C VAL A 141 14.51 3.69 4.29
N VAL A 142 14.24 2.76 3.37
CA VAL A 142 15.22 1.87 2.75
C VAL A 142 15.26 2.11 1.25
N ALA A 143 16.47 2.21 0.70
CA ALA A 143 16.72 2.37 -0.73
C ALA A 143 18.08 1.76 -1.10
N PRO A 144 18.35 1.45 -2.39
CA PRO A 144 19.66 0.95 -2.82
C PRO A 144 20.76 2.01 -2.73
N GLY A 145 20.38 3.28 -2.60
CA GLY A 145 21.30 4.41 -2.46
C GLY A 145 20.56 5.74 -2.29
N TYR A 146 21.30 6.79 -2.11
CA TYR A 146 20.79 8.15 -1.91
C TYR A 146 21.70 9.14 -2.63
N THR A 147 21.13 10.15 -3.33
CA THR A 147 21.94 11.27 -3.80
C THR A 147 22.46 12.10 -2.62
N GLY A 148 23.50 12.88 -2.80
CA GLY A 148 24.06 13.71 -1.73
C GLY A 148 23.02 14.65 -1.13
N GLU A 149 22.27 15.34 -1.99
CA GLU A 149 21.21 16.27 -1.61
C GLU A 149 20.07 15.57 -0.87
N ALA A 150 19.63 14.41 -1.38
CA ALA A 150 18.59 13.59 -0.73
C ALA A 150 19.02 13.15 0.68
N LEU A 151 20.26 12.71 0.82
CA LEU A 151 20.80 12.24 2.10
C LEU A 151 20.81 13.36 3.14
N GLU A 152 21.26 14.58 2.77
CA GLU A 152 21.28 15.73 3.67
C GLU A 152 19.86 16.16 4.09
N LEU A 153 18.91 16.15 3.16
CA LEU A 153 17.51 16.43 3.46
C LEU A 153 16.92 15.42 4.47
N LEU A 154 17.18 14.13 4.26
CA LEU A 154 16.67 13.07 5.13
C LEU A 154 17.32 13.08 6.51
N LYS A 155 18.64 13.32 6.58
CA LYS A 155 19.36 13.44 7.86
C LYS A 155 18.83 14.57 8.72
N SER A 156 18.29 15.64 8.14
CA SER A 156 17.72 16.76 8.87
C SER A 156 16.39 16.46 9.57
N LYS A 157 15.74 15.32 9.24
CA LYS A 157 14.49 14.88 9.89
C LYS A 157 14.74 14.39 11.32
N LYS A 158 13.69 14.47 12.17
CA LYS A 158 13.68 13.97 13.56
C LYS A 158 14.91 14.44 14.34
N ASN A 159 15.29 15.72 14.18
CA ASN A 159 16.46 16.32 14.83
C ASN A 159 17.75 15.50 14.59
N GLY A 160 17.95 15.01 13.38
CA GLY A 160 19.13 14.22 13.01
C GLY A 160 19.03 12.71 13.28
N ASN A 161 17.89 12.22 13.77
CA ASN A 161 17.71 10.81 14.16
C ASN A 161 16.83 9.99 13.22
N TYR A 162 16.49 10.52 12.03
CA TYR A 162 15.68 9.80 11.05
C TYR A 162 16.39 8.52 10.60
N CYS A 163 15.66 7.39 10.56
CA CYS A 163 16.23 6.11 10.17
C CYS A 163 16.41 6.03 8.65
N ILE A 164 17.67 5.89 8.20
CA ILE A 164 18.04 5.78 6.79
C ILE A 164 18.84 4.50 6.62
N ILE A 165 18.32 3.59 5.80
CA ILE A 165 18.93 2.29 5.52
C ILE A 165 19.29 2.22 4.04
N GLN A 166 20.52 1.84 3.73
CA GLN A 166 20.93 1.45 2.39
C GLN A 166 20.95 -0.07 2.30
N ILE A 167 20.32 -0.63 1.29
CA ILE A 167 20.29 -2.07 1.03
C ILE A 167 21.16 -2.41 -0.17
N ASP A 168 21.81 -3.57 -0.10
CA ASP A 168 22.54 -4.12 -1.25
C ASP A 168 21.52 -4.66 -2.28
N PRO A 169 21.39 -4.03 -3.47
CA PRO A 169 20.43 -4.46 -4.49
C PRO A 169 20.78 -5.81 -5.12
N GLU A 170 22.04 -6.23 -5.06
CA GLU A 170 22.51 -7.50 -5.63
C GLU A 170 22.34 -8.68 -4.66
N TYR A 171 21.98 -8.41 -3.40
CA TYR A 171 21.80 -9.48 -2.43
C TYR A 171 20.62 -10.39 -2.81
N VAL A 172 20.90 -11.69 -2.83
CA VAL A 172 19.90 -12.74 -3.03
C VAL A 172 19.80 -13.58 -1.76
N PRO A 173 18.61 -13.68 -1.14
CA PRO A 173 18.38 -14.55 0.01
C PRO A 173 18.59 -16.04 -0.35
N ALA A 174 18.79 -16.89 0.67
CA ALA A 174 18.82 -18.33 0.49
C ALA A 174 17.48 -18.86 -0.07
N GLU A 175 17.55 -20.02 -0.74
CA GLU A 175 16.35 -20.68 -1.31
C GLU A 175 15.35 -21.13 -0.24
N LEU A 176 15.86 -21.48 0.95
CA LEU A 176 15.04 -21.89 2.09
C LEU A 176 14.95 -20.78 3.11
N GLU A 177 13.76 -20.58 3.61
CA GLU A 177 13.47 -19.67 4.73
C GLU A 177 12.94 -20.43 5.93
N THR A 178 13.23 -19.96 7.13
CA THR A 178 12.85 -20.60 8.38
C THR A 178 12.15 -19.63 9.32
N LYS A 179 11.20 -20.15 10.09
CA LYS A 179 10.50 -19.44 11.14
C LYS A 179 10.37 -20.32 12.38
N ASP A 180 10.68 -19.77 13.54
CA ASP A 180 10.57 -20.49 14.81
C ASP A 180 9.29 -20.10 15.55
N VAL A 181 8.49 -21.09 15.92
CA VAL A 181 7.28 -20.92 16.72
C VAL A 181 7.29 -21.96 17.83
N PHE A 182 7.20 -21.53 19.07
CA PHE A 182 7.23 -22.40 20.24
C PHE A 182 8.46 -23.33 20.30
N GLY A 183 9.60 -22.89 19.80
CA GLY A 183 10.84 -23.68 19.72
C GLY A 183 10.87 -24.70 18.58
N VAL A 184 9.81 -24.78 17.76
CA VAL A 184 9.76 -25.60 16.55
C VAL A 184 10.13 -24.74 15.35
N THR A 185 11.11 -25.21 14.57
CA THR A 185 11.51 -24.54 13.34
C THR A 185 10.66 -25.05 12.18
N PHE A 186 10.02 -24.11 11.49
CA PHE A 186 9.37 -24.34 10.21
C PHE A 186 10.32 -23.93 9.10
N GLU A 187 10.47 -24.78 8.08
CA GLU A 187 11.30 -24.51 6.92
C GLU A 187 10.49 -24.72 5.64
N GLN A 188 10.64 -23.79 4.71
CA GLN A 188 9.98 -23.84 3.41
C GLN A 188 10.85 -23.21 2.32
N GLY A 189 10.55 -23.52 1.06
CA GLY A 189 11.09 -22.76 -0.06
C GLY A 189 10.58 -21.33 -0.05
N ARG A 190 11.46 -20.37 -0.36
CA ARG A 190 11.08 -18.97 -0.51
C ARG A 190 10.10 -18.82 -1.68
N ASN A 191 9.12 -17.93 -1.54
CA ASN A 191 8.16 -17.65 -2.60
C ASN A 191 8.82 -16.86 -3.74
N GLU A 192 9.32 -17.57 -4.75
CA GLU A 192 9.98 -17.01 -5.94
C GLU A 192 9.05 -16.89 -7.15
N LEU A 193 7.74 -17.08 -6.96
CA LEU A 193 6.76 -16.96 -8.04
C LEU A 193 6.89 -15.58 -8.70
N LYS A 194 7.11 -15.58 -10.00
CA LYS A 194 7.08 -14.37 -10.82
C LYS A 194 5.64 -14.03 -11.17
N ILE A 195 5.30 -12.77 -11.00
CA ILE A 195 4.02 -12.22 -11.42
C ILE A 195 4.23 -11.55 -12.78
N ASP A 196 3.79 -12.20 -13.83
CA ASP A 196 3.91 -11.75 -15.22
C ASP A 196 2.59 -11.94 -15.97
N ASP A 197 2.56 -11.59 -17.25
CA ASP A 197 1.37 -11.65 -18.08
C ASP A 197 0.79 -13.05 -18.25
N GLU A 198 1.63 -14.11 -18.19
CA GLU A 198 1.18 -15.49 -18.29
C GLU A 198 0.23 -15.85 -17.14
N LEU A 199 0.46 -15.29 -15.96
CA LEU A 199 -0.38 -15.51 -14.79
C LEU A 199 -1.84 -15.06 -15.02
N PHE A 200 -2.06 -14.09 -15.91
CA PHE A 200 -3.38 -13.52 -16.21
C PHE A 200 -3.99 -14.05 -17.50
N SER A 201 -3.42 -15.08 -18.11
CA SER A 201 -3.86 -15.63 -19.40
C SER A 201 -5.16 -16.43 -19.32
N ASN A 202 -5.46 -17.04 -18.15
CA ASN A 202 -6.66 -17.86 -17.98
C ASN A 202 -7.88 -17.01 -17.58
N ILE A 203 -8.49 -16.33 -18.55
CA ILE A 203 -9.71 -15.54 -18.34
C ILE A 203 -10.93 -16.46 -18.40
N VAL A 204 -11.66 -16.56 -17.29
CA VAL A 204 -12.78 -17.50 -17.11
C VAL A 204 -14.17 -16.90 -17.35
N THR A 205 -14.28 -15.57 -17.43
CA THR A 205 -15.52 -14.82 -17.67
C THR A 205 -15.86 -14.72 -19.16
N GLU A 206 -17.10 -14.32 -19.48
CA GLU A 206 -17.55 -14.08 -20.87
C GLU A 206 -16.78 -12.91 -21.51
N ASN A 207 -16.63 -11.80 -20.79
CA ASN A 207 -15.80 -10.69 -21.22
C ASN A 207 -14.32 -11.10 -21.13
N LYS A 208 -13.61 -10.99 -22.25
CA LYS A 208 -12.19 -11.37 -22.41
C LYS A 208 -11.27 -10.16 -22.59
N GLU A 209 -11.81 -8.94 -22.58
CA GLU A 209 -11.04 -7.73 -22.85
C GLU A 209 -10.23 -7.30 -21.63
N LEU A 210 -8.96 -7.66 -21.60
CA LEU A 210 -7.99 -7.28 -20.56
C LEU A 210 -6.93 -6.35 -21.17
N PRO A 211 -7.09 -5.02 -21.03
CA PRO A 211 -6.13 -4.06 -21.57
C PRO A 211 -4.81 -4.08 -20.79
N GLU A 212 -3.76 -3.61 -21.44
CA GLU A 212 -2.40 -3.60 -20.86
C GLU A 212 -2.32 -2.84 -19.54
N SER A 213 -3.03 -1.71 -19.43
CA SER A 213 -3.10 -0.95 -18.17
C SER A 213 -3.70 -1.77 -17.02
N ALA A 214 -4.70 -2.61 -17.31
CA ALA A 214 -5.28 -3.50 -16.29
C ALA A 214 -4.35 -4.65 -15.92
N LYS A 215 -3.54 -5.17 -16.85
CA LYS A 215 -2.51 -6.18 -16.53
C LYS A 215 -1.45 -5.62 -15.59
N ILE A 216 -0.99 -4.38 -15.82
CA ILE A 216 -0.07 -3.68 -14.93
C ILE A 216 -0.68 -3.55 -13.54
N ASP A 217 -1.93 -3.13 -13.43
CA ASP A 217 -2.63 -2.99 -12.17
C ASP A 217 -2.86 -4.35 -11.48
N LEU A 218 -3.15 -5.43 -12.22
CA LEU A 218 -3.22 -6.79 -11.68
C LEU A 218 -1.87 -7.26 -11.15
N ALA A 219 -0.77 -6.97 -11.86
CA ALA A 219 0.58 -7.29 -11.39
C ALA A 219 0.89 -6.56 -10.07
N ILE A 220 0.57 -5.28 -9.98
CA ILE A 220 0.73 -4.49 -8.75
C ILE A 220 -0.08 -5.10 -7.61
N ALA A 221 -1.35 -5.46 -7.86
CA ALA A 221 -2.20 -6.10 -6.86
C ALA A 221 -1.58 -7.41 -6.34
N MET A 222 -1.21 -8.32 -7.23
CA MET A 222 -0.71 -9.64 -6.85
C MET A 222 0.68 -9.58 -6.20
N ILE A 223 1.59 -8.72 -6.66
CA ILE A 223 2.89 -8.51 -6.01
C ILE A 223 2.71 -7.91 -4.61
N THR A 224 1.82 -6.93 -4.46
CA THR A 224 1.50 -6.35 -3.15
C THR A 224 1.02 -7.42 -2.17
N LEU A 225 0.15 -8.34 -2.63
CA LEU A 225 -0.40 -9.42 -1.80
C LEU A 225 0.65 -10.46 -1.37
N LYS A 226 1.72 -10.68 -2.15
CA LYS A 226 2.84 -11.54 -1.73
C LYS A 226 3.46 -11.10 -0.40
N TYR A 227 3.36 -9.82 -0.05
CA TYR A 227 3.97 -9.21 1.14
C TYR A 227 2.94 -8.64 2.11
N THR A 228 1.69 -9.05 1.97
CA THR A 228 0.58 -8.63 2.84
C THR A 228 0.09 -9.80 3.69
N GLN A 229 -0.05 -9.59 4.99
CA GLN A 229 -0.57 -10.61 5.92
C GLN A 229 -1.94 -11.11 5.47
N SER A 230 -2.09 -12.42 5.36
CA SER A 230 -3.32 -13.07 4.89
C SER A 230 -4.42 -13.11 5.98
N ASN A 231 -5.70 -13.18 5.61
CA ASN A 231 -6.22 -13.00 4.25
C ASN A 231 -5.98 -11.58 3.77
N SER A 232 -5.68 -11.45 2.49
CA SER A 232 -5.44 -10.13 1.91
C SER A 232 -6.13 -9.94 0.56
N VAL A 233 -6.57 -8.69 0.32
CA VAL A 233 -7.21 -8.23 -0.91
C VAL A 233 -6.67 -6.85 -1.23
N CYS A 234 -6.39 -6.57 -2.49
CA CYS A 234 -5.84 -5.30 -2.95
C CYS A 234 -6.64 -4.75 -4.12
N TYR A 235 -7.14 -3.52 -3.98
CA TYR A 235 -7.73 -2.73 -5.05
C TYR A 235 -6.66 -1.83 -5.63
N VAL A 236 -6.56 -1.79 -6.95
CA VAL A 236 -5.54 -1.00 -7.68
C VAL A 236 -6.20 -0.17 -8.76
N LYS A 237 -5.72 1.04 -8.97
CA LYS A 237 -6.12 1.89 -10.09
C LYS A 237 -4.96 2.78 -10.52
N GLY A 238 -4.73 2.82 -11.83
CA GLY A 238 -3.77 3.74 -12.43
C GLY A 238 -2.35 3.60 -11.90
N GLY A 239 -1.89 2.39 -11.62
CA GLY A 239 -0.54 2.12 -11.15
C GLY A 239 -0.35 2.25 -9.63
N ALA A 240 -1.42 2.34 -8.85
CA ALA A 240 -1.34 2.46 -7.40
C ALA A 240 -2.37 1.59 -6.68
N ALA A 241 -1.95 0.91 -5.63
CA ALA A 241 -2.85 0.28 -4.67
C ALA A 241 -3.65 1.36 -3.94
N ILE A 242 -4.97 1.34 -4.09
CA ILE A 242 -5.89 2.34 -3.53
C ILE A 242 -6.64 1.85 -2.29
N GLY A 243 -6.60 0.55 -2.02
CA GLY A 243 -7.16 -0.04 -0.81
C GLY A 243 -6.60 -1.44 -0.59
N ILE A 244 -5.97 -1.66 0.55
CA ILE A 244 -5.39 -2.94 0.96
C ILE A 244 -6.06 -3.40 2.24
N GLY A 245 -6.63 -4.59 2.21
CA GLY A 245 -7.09 -5.31 3.39
C GLY A 245 -6.10 -6.40 3.76
N ALA A 246 -5.70 -6.45 5.02
CA ALA A 246 -4.69 -7.36 5.54
C ALA A 246 -5.14 -8.07 6.81
N GLY A 247 -4.67 -9.28 7.05
CA GLY A 247 -4.79 -9.99 8.32
C GLY A 247 -6.21 -10.36 8.72
N GLN A 248 -7.14 -10.48 7.76
CA GLN A 248 -8.53 -10.80 8.07
C GLN A 248 -8.79 -12.31 8.05
N GLN A 249 -9.57 -12.80 9.00
CA GLN A 249 -9.93 -14.23 9.09
C GLN A 249 -11.01 -14.64 8.08
N SER A 250 -11.83 -13.70 7.62
CA SER A 250 -12.87 -13.92 6.62
C SER A 250 -12.54 -13.20 5.31
N ARG A 251 -12.69 -13.90 4.18
CA ARG A 251 -12.46 -13.31 2.85
C ARG A 251 -13.36 -12.09 2.60
N ILE A 252 -14.63 -12.20 2.90
CA ILE A 252 -15.57 -11.09 2.68
C ILE A 252 -15.27 -9.88 3.57
N HIS A 253 -14.83 -10.08 4.82
CA HIS A 253 -14.40 -8.97 5.68
C HIS A 253 -13.16 -8.27 5.09
N CYS A 254 -12.24 -9.05 4.53
CA CYS A 254 -11.07 -8.50 3.87
C CYS A 254 -11.45 -7.67 2.63
N THR A 255 -12.33 -8.20 1.78
CA THR A 255 -12.82 -7.51 0.58
C THR A 255 -13.55 -6.21 0.93
N ARG A 256 -14.34 -6.22 2.02
CA ARG A 256 -15.02 -5.01 2.53
C ARG A 256 -14.01 -3.98 3.02
N LEU A 257 -13.07 -4.37 3.87
CA LEU A 257 -12.07 -3.46 4.43
C LEU A 257 -11.24 -2.80 3.33
N ALA A 258 -10.73 -3.59 2.37
CA ALA A 258 -9.98 -3.06 1.24
C ALA A 258 -10.84 -2.13 0.37
N GLY A 259 -12.10 -2.52 0.12
CA GLY A 259 -13.05 -1.72 -0.65
C GLY A 259 -13.41 -0.40 0.03
N ASP A 260 -13.59 -0.40 1.35
CA ASP A 260 -13.87 0.82 2.11
C ASP A 260 -12.71 1.82 2.04
N LYS A 261 -11.47 1.34 2.05
CA LYS A 261 -10.28 2.17 1.83
C LYS A 261 -10.22 2.72 0.41
N ALA A 262 -10.50 1.90 -0.60
CA ALA A 262 -10.57 2.32 -2.01
C ALA A 262 -11.67 3.36 -2.23
N ASP A 263 -12.84 3.20 -1.61
CA ASP A 263 -13.94 4.16 -1.66
C ASP A 263 -13.53 5.49 -1.04
N LYS A 264 -12.88 5.49 0.11
CA LYS A 264 -12.37 6.69 0.77
C LYS A 264 -11.35 7.42 -0.09
N TRP A 265 -10.43 6.70 -0.76
CA TRP A 265 -9.50 7.29 -1.71
C TRP A 265 -10.23 8.07 -2.81
N PHE A 266 -11.30 7.51 -3.36
CA PHE A 266 -12.06 8.16 -4.42
C PHE A 266 -12.96 9.30 -3.90
N LEU A 267 -13.56 9.16 -2.72
CA LEU A 267 -14.35 10.21 -2.05
C LEU A 267 -13.52 11.46 -1.75
N ARG A 268 -12.24 11.30 -1.42
CA ARG A 268 -11.32 12.44 -1.20
C ARG A 268 -11.13 13.32 -2.44
N GLN A 269 -11.41 12.80 -3.62
CA GLN A 269 -11.30 13.51 -4.90
C GLN A 269 -12.56 14.32 -5.25
N SER A 270 -13.65 14.19 -4.48
CA SER A 270 -14.88 14.92 -4.74
C SER A 270 -14.70 16.43 -4.55
N PRO A 271 -15.36 17.25 -5.37
CA PRO A 271 -15.33 18.71 -5.21
C PRO A 271 -15.70 19.16 -3.80
N GLN A 272 -16.61 18.43 -3.14
CA GLN A 272 -17.07 18.75 -1.79
C GLN A 272 -15.95 18.57 -0.75
N VAL A 273 -15.12 17.53 -0.89
CA VAL A 273 -13.96 17.32 0.00
C VAL A 273 -12.82 18.27 -0.34
N LEU A 274 -12.52 18.46 -1.63
CA LEU A 274 -11.48 19.39 -2.08
C LEU A 274 -11.78 20.84 -1.70
N GLY A 275 -13.05 21.20 -1.57
CA GLY A 275 -13.53 22.54 -1.19
C GLY A 275 -13.74 22.75 0.30
N LEU A 276 -13.35 21.82 1.17
CA LEU A 276 -13.50 21.98 2.61
C LEU A 276 -12.77 23.23 3.14
N PRO A 277 -13.47 24.14 3.87
CA PRO A 277 -12.93 25.43 4.29
C PRO A 277 -12.06 25.30 5.54
N PHE A 278 -10.96 24.55 5.45
CA PHE A 278 -10.02 24.40 6.56
C PHE A 278 -9.39 25.74 6.94
N LYS A 279 -9.16 25.92 8.24
CA LYS A 279 -8.31 26.99 8.75
C LYS A 279 -6.87 26.78 8.27
N GLU A 280 -6.13 27.85 8.07
CA GLU A 280 -4.76 27.82 7.54
C GLU A 280 -3.78 27.09 8.47
N ASP A 281 -3.96 27.20 9.78
CA ASP A 281 -3.09 26.65 10.82
C ASP A 281 -3.29 25.15 11.08
N ILE A 282 -4.28 24.52 10.44
CA ILE A 282 -4.52 23.08 10.60
C ILE A 282 -3.44 22.28 9.87
N ARG A 283 -2.73 21.43 10.62
CA ARG A 283 -1.67 20.58 10.08
C ARG A 283 -2.23 19.48 9.18
N ARG A 284 -1.41 19.00 8.24
CA ARG A 284 -1.81 17.95 7.27
C ARG A 284 -2.40 16.71 7.94
N ALA A 285 -1.75 16.19 8.98
CA ALA A 285 -2.25 15.00 9.69
C ALA A 285 -3.64 15.23 10.29
N ASP A 286 -3.89 16.42 10.84
CA ASP A 286 -5.20 16.77 11.41
C ASP A 286 -6.24 16.95 10.29
N ARG A 287 -5.86 17.51 9.14
CA ARG A 287 -6.73 17.59 7.94
C ARG A 287 -7.07 16.20 7.42
N ASP A 288 -6.08 15.29 7.30
CA ASP A 288 -6.31 13.92 6.86
C ASP A 288 -7.30 13.19 7.78
N ASN A 289 -7.11 13.29 9.10
CA ASN A 289 -8.02 12.71 10.07
C ASN A 289 -9.43 13.31 9.97
N THR A 290 -9.53 14.63 9.88
CA THR A 290 -10.83 15.32 9.76
C THR A 290 -11.57 14.91 8.48
N ILE A 291 -10.86 14.79 7.35
CA ILE A 291 -11.43 14.31 6.09
C ILE A 291 -11.92 12.87 6.23
N ASP A 292 -11.12 11.99 6.85
CA ASP A 292 -11.49 10.58 7.04
C ASP A 292 -12.80 10.41 7.80
N VAL A 293 -13.00 11.21 8.86
CA VAL A 293 -14.24 11.24 9.64
C VAL A 293 -15.37 11.91 8.83
N TYR A 294 -15.10 13.04 8.17
CA TYR A 294 -16.09 13.79 7.38
C TYR A 294 -16.76 12.96 6.29
N ILE A 295 -16.00 12.09 5.61
CA ILE A 295 -16.51 11.20 4.56
C ILE A 295 -17.12 9.89 5.10
N SER A 296 -17.19 9.71 6.41
CA SER A 296 -17.80 8.56 7.08
C SER A 296 -19.24 8.87 7.54
N ASP A 297 -19.86 7.92 8.19
CA ASP A 297 -21.16 8.13 8.80
C ASP A 297 -21.07 8.88 10.16
N ASP A 298 -19.85 8.98 10.72
CA ASP A 298 -19.56 9.67 11.98
C ASP A 298 -19.18 11.15 11.78
N TYR A 299 -19.56 11.76 10.67
CA TYR A 299 -19.19 13.12 10.27
C TYR A 299 -19.54 14.20 11.32
N GLU A 300 -20.52 13.96 12.17
CA GLU A 300 -20.90 14.89 13.24
C GLU A 300 -19.77 15.16 14.22
N ASP A 301 -18.84 14.21 14.39
CA ASP A 301 -17.67 14.35 15.26
C ASP A 301 -16.73 15.48 14.80
N VAL A 302 -16.81 15.92 13.55
CA VAL A 302 -15.95 16.97 13.00
C VAL A 302 -16.70 18.17 12.44
N ILE A 303 -17.99 18.03 12.09
CA ILE A 303 -18.81 19.16 11.57
C ILE A 303 -20.05 19.48 12.40
N GLY A 304 -20.29 18.74 13.49
CA GLY A 304 -21.36 19.05 14.44
C GLY A 304 -21.16 20.39 15.15
N GLU A 305 -22.22 20.87 15.77
CA GLU A 305 -22.18 22.15 16.52
C GLU A 305 -21.16 22.05 17.69
N GLY A 306 -20.26 23.04 17.78
CA GLY A 306 -19.16 23.06 18.75
C GLY A 306 -17.91 22.29 18.31
N GLU A 307 -18.00 21.48 17.24
CA GLU A 307 -16.86 20.71 16.72
C GLU A 307 -16.23 21.37 15.48
N TRP A 308 -17.05 21.80 14.49
CA TRP A 308 -16.54 22.34 13.23
C TRP A 308 -15.62 23.55 13.42
N GLN A 309 -15.87 24.36 14.44
CA GLN A 309 -15.06 25.56 14.74
C GLN A 309 -13.59 25.23 15.07
N LYS A 310 -13.29 23.98 15.40
CA LYS A 310 -11.91 23.53 15.66
C LYS A 310 -11.08 23.45 14.39
N TYR A 311 -11.72 23.11 13.26
CA TYR A 311 -11.04 22.75 12.02
C TYR A 311 -11.31 23.72 10.87
N PHE A 312 -12.51 24.32 10.82
CA PHE A 312 -13.01 25.04 9.65
C PHE A 312 -13.28 26.51 9.94
N THR A 313 -13.26 27.34 8.89
CA THR A 313 -13.62 28.76 8.95
C THR A 313 -15.13 28.98 8.92
N GLU A 314 -15.89 28.03 8.35
CA GLU A 314 -17.34 27.96 8.34
C GLU A 314 -17.80 26.51 8.41
N GLN A 315 -19.04 26.27 8.83
CA GLN A 315 -19.55 24.91 8.96
C GLN A 315 -19.74 24.25 7.60
N PRO A 316 -19.03 23.14 7.31
CA PRO A 316 -19.22 22.40 6.07
C PRO A 316 -20.63 21.79 5.97
N LYS A 317 -21.11 21.64 4.73
CA LYS A 317 -22.29 20.83 4.47
C LYS A 317 -22.01 19.36 4.73
N VAL A 318 -23.03 18.62 5.15
CA VAL A 318 -22.95 17.16 5.26
C VAL A 318 -22.75 16.57 3.87
N PHE A 319 -21.80 15.65 3.76
CA PHE A 319 -21.63 14.81 2.57
C PHE A 319 -22.51 13.58 2.78
N THR A 320 -23.76 13.65 2.33
CA THR A 320 -24.75 12.62 2.62
C THR A 320 -24.37 11.27 2.01
N ARG A 321 -24.93 10.21 2.56
CA ARG A 321 -24.69 8.85 2.05
C ARG A 321 -25.09 8.69 0.59
N GLU A 322 -26.18 9.35 0.17
CA GLU A 322 -26.67 9.36 -1.20
C GLU A 322 -25.70 10.07 -2.14
N GLU A 323 -25.18 11.22 -1.74
CA GLU A 323 -24.17 11.97 -2.49
C GLU A 323 -22.88 11.18 -2.62
N ARG A 324 -22.39 10.56 -1.51
CA ARG A 324 -21.20 9.69 -1.54
C ARG A 324 -21.39 8.52 -2.49
N LYS A 325 -22.53 7.83 -2.44
CA LYS A 325 -22.85 6.72 -3.38
C LYS A 325 -22.91 7.20 -4.83
N ALA A 326 -23.48 8.38 -5.08
CA ALA A 326 -23.54 8.94 -6.43
C ALA A 326 -22.14 9.26 -6.96
N TRP A 327 -21.26 9.81 -6.13
CA TRP A 327 -19.87 10.08 -6.51
C TRP A 327 -19.09 8.79 -6.81
N LEU A 328 -19.24 7.77 -5.96
CA LEU A 328 -18.55 6.48 -6.11
C LEU A 328 -18.90 5.76 -7.42
N LYS A 329 -20.07 5.98 -8.01
CA LYS A 329 -20.44 5.43 -9.33
C LYS A 329 -19.55 5.91 -10.47
N ASN A 330 -18.83 7.02 -10.29
CA ASN A 330 -17.88 7.54 -11.28
C ASN A 330 -16.52 6.83 -11.22
N ASN A 331 -16.26 6.04 -10.19
CA ASN A 331 -15.06 5.23 -10.12
C ASN A 331 -15.27 3.95 -10.92
N THR A 332 -14.52 3.80 -12.01
CA THR A 332 -14.61 2.68 -12.94
C THR A 332 -13.24 2.11 -13.24
N ASP A 333 -13.23 0.95 -13.89
CA ASP A 333 -12.00 0.29 -14.35
C ASP A 333 -10.99 0.01 -13.21
N VAL A 334 -11.49 -0.19 -12.00
CA VAL A 334 -10.70 -0.60 -10.84
C VAL A 334 -10.34 -2.07 -10.98
N THR A 335 -9.13 -2.40 -10.57
CA THR A 335 -8.59 -3.75 -10.56
C THR A 335 -8.58 -4.30 -9.14
N LEU A 336 -8.83 -5.60 -8.98
CA LEU A 336 -8.79 -6.28 -7.68
C LEU A 336 -7.96 -7.56 -7.77
N GLY A 337 -7.05 -7.74 -6.82
CA GLY A 337 -6.36 -9.01 -6.57
C GLY A 337 -6.77 -9.63 -5.24
N SER A 338 -6.81 -10.94 -5.17
CA SER A 338 -7.05 -11.71 -3.95
C SER A 338 -5.97 -12.79 -3.78
N ASP A 339 -5.44 -12.94 -2.57
CA ASP A 339 -4.38 -13.92 -2.27
C ASP A 339 -4.89 -15.37 -2.21
N ALA A 340 -6.22 -15.57 -2.19
CA ALA A 340 -6.87 -16.87 -2.30
C ALA A 340 -8.23 -16.76 -3.00
N PHE A 341 -8.89 -17.91 -3.26
CA PHE A 341 -10.15 -17.92 -3.99
C PHE A 341 -11.28 -17.19 -3.24
N PHE A 342 -12.23 -16.66 -4.00
CA PHE A 342 -13.49 -16.17 -3.48
C PHE A 342 -14.45 -17.34 -3.21
N PRO A 343 -14.90 -17.53 -1.96
CA PRO A 343 -15.80 -18.63 -1.65
C PRO A 343 -17.24 -18.42 -2.13
N PHE A 344 -17.67 -17.15 -2.33
CA PHE A 344 -19.02 -16.77 -2.71
C PHE A 344 -19.03 -15.52 -3.61
N GLY A 345 -20.12 -15.30 -4.34
CA GLY A 345 -20.32 -14.15 -5.21
C GLY A 345 -20.42 -12.78 -4.48
N ASP A 346 -20.65 -12.78 -3.16
CA ASP A 346 -20.72 -11.55 -2.35
C ASP A 346 -19.43 -10.71 -2.39
N ASN A 347 -18.29 -11.35 -2.57
CA ASN A 347 -17.01 -10.66 -2.79
C ASN A 347 -17.03 -9.85 -4.10
N VAL A 348 -17.59 -10.41 -5.16
CA VAL A 348 -17.75 -9.74 -6.46
C VAL A 348 -18.78 -8.61 -6.36
N GLU A 349 -19.89 -8.83 -5.67
CA GLU A 349 -20.90 -7.78 -5.39
C GLU A 349 -20.27 -6.60 -4.64
N ARG A 350 -19.43 -6.87 -3.63
CA ARG A 350 -18.71 -5.81 -2.92
C ARG A 350 -17.73 -5.07 -3.84
N ALA A 351 -16.97 -5.81 -4.64
CA ALA A 351 -16.00 -5.25 -5.58
C ALA A 351 -16.68 -4.33 -6.61
N ASN A 352 -17.84 -4.74 -7.14
CA ASN A 352 -18.62 -3.95 -8.08
C ASN A 352 -19.00 -2.56 -7.55
N ARG A 353 -19.30 -2.44 -6.25
CA ARG A 353 -19.64 -1.15 -5.62
C ARG A 353 -18.49 -0.16 -5.62
N SER A 354 -17.26 -0.64 -5.66
CA SER A 354 -16.04 0.19 -5.75
C SER A 354 -15.51 0.36 -7.18
N GLY A 355 -16.30 0.01 -8.18
CA GLY A 355 -15.97 0.21 -9.60
C GLY A 355 -15.02 -0.82 -10.19
N VAL A 356 -14.87 -2.00 -9.55
CA VAL A 356 -14.01 -3.08 -10.05
C VAL A 356 -14.53 -3.63 -11.38
N LYS A 357 -13.64 -3.78 -12.34
CA LYS A 357 -13.89 -4.40 -13.64
C LYS A 357 -12.97 -5.59 -13.92
N TYR A 358 -11.79 -5.61 -13.33
CA TYR A 358 -10.78 -6.64 -13.57
C TYR A 358 -10.41 -7.30 -12.24
N ILE A 359 -10.41 -8.64 -12.22
CA ILE A 359 -10.14 -9.43 -11.02
C ILE A 359 -9.12 -10.52 -11.32
N ALA A 360 -8.15 -10.71 -10.43
CA ALA A 360 -7.28 -11.88 -10.40
C ALA A 360 -7.43 -12.59 -9.05
N GLN A 361 -7.70 -13.88 -9.08
CA GLN A 361 -7.79 -14.76 -7.93
C GLN A 361 -7.47 -16.20 -8.35
N PRO A 362 -7.06 -17.08 -7.41
CA PRO A 362 -6.63 -18.44 -7.78
C PRO A 362 -7.69 -19.31 -8.47
N GLY A 363 -8.95 -19.18 -8.10
CA GLY A 363 -9.95 -20.21 -8.40
C GLY A 363 -9.78 -21.43 -7.50
N GLY A 364 -10.55 -22.48 -7.76
CA GLY A 364 -10.51 -23.73 -7.02
C GLY A 364 -11.53 -23.86 -5.88
N SER A 365 -12.48 -22.93 -5.79
CA SER A 365 -13.66 -23.08 -4.94
C SER A 365 -14.69 -24.00 -5.60
N ILE A 366 -15.40 -24.79 -4.81
CA ILE A 366 -16.57 -25.55 -5.30
C ILE A 366 -17.71 -24.66 -5.79
N ARG A 367 -17.63 -23.34 -5.54
CA ARG A 367 -18.60 -22.32 -5.95
C ARG A 367 -18.04 -21.35 -7.00
N ASP A 368 -17.00 -21.76 -7.73
CA ASP A 368 -16.40 -20.94 -8.80
C ASP A 368 -17.42 -20.56 -9.87
N ASP A 369 -18.38 -21.45 -10.17
CA ASP A 369 -19.49 -21.21 -11.09
C ASP A 369 -20.30 -19.97 -10.73
N ILE A 370 -20.69 -19.81 -9.47
CA ILE A 370 -21.45 -18.65 -8.97
C ILE A 370 -20.60 -17.39 -8.97
N VAL A 371 -19.33 -17.50 -8.64
CA VAL A 371 -18.39 -16.37 -8.65
C VAL A 371 -18.21 -15.85 -10.08
N ILE A 372 -18.05 -16.74 -11.06
CA ILE A 372 -17.96 -16.40 -12.50
C ILE A 372 -19.27 -15.79 -13.00
N GLU A 373 -20.41 -16.39 -12.66
CA GLU A 373 -21.73 -15.86 -13.04
C GLU A 373 -21.95 -14.43 -12.51
N THR A 374 -21.55 -14.17 -11.28
CA THR A 374 -21.64 -12.83 -10.68
C THR A 374 -20.76 -11.84 -11.43
N CYS A 375 -19.55 -12.22 -11.84
CA CYS A 375 -18.69 -11.38 -12.69
C CYS A 375 -19.34 -11.10 -14.06
N ASN A 376 -19.93 -12.12 -14.69
CA ASN A 376 -20.59 -11.99 -15.99
C ASN A 376 -21.79 -11.03 -15.91
N LYS A 377 -22.55 -11.07 -14.82
CA LYS A 377 -23.66 -10.14 -14.54
C LYS A 377 -23.24 -8.68 -14.66
N TYR A 378 -22.01 -8.35 -14.28
CA TYR A 378 -21.46 -6.99 -14.29
C TYR A 378 -20.50 -6.72 -15.44
N GLY A 379 -20.34 -7.66 -16.38
CA GLY A 379 -19.42 -7.52 -17.50
C GLY A 379 -17.95 -7.44 -17.11
N MET A 380 -17.60 -7.97 -15.92
CA MET A 380 -16.22 -8.00 -15.43
C MET A 380 -15.36 -9.02 -16.17
N VAL A 381 -14.05 -8.81 -16.10
CA VAL A 381 -13.03 -9.77 -16.54
C VAL A 381 -12.40 -10.41 -15.32
N MET A 382 -12.42 -11.73 -15.22
CA MET A 382 -11.75 -12.47 -14.14
C MET A 382 -10.73 -13.44 -14.69
N CYS A 383 -9.52 -13.38 -14.13
CA CYS A 383 -8.45 -14.33 -14.39
C CYS A 383 -8.33 -15.30 -13.20
N PHE A 384 -8.21 -16.60 -13.48
CA PHE A 384 -7.80 -17.60 -12.49
C PHE A 384 -6.30 -17.80 -12.58
N THR A 385 -5.59 -17.41 -11.52
CA THR A 385 -4.13 -17.53 -11.46
C THR A 385 -3.68 -18.95 -11.11
N GLY A 386 -4.55 -19.77 -10.52
CA GLY A 386 -4.20 -21.11 -10.05
C GLY A 386 -3.25 -21.14 -8.84
N ILE A 387 -2.87 -19.99 -8.30
CA ILE A 387 -1.83 -19.87 -7.27
C ILE A 387 -2.32 -19.05 -6.09
N ARG A 388 -2.21 -19.64 -4.90
CA ARG A 388 -2.44 -18.98 -3.62
C ARG A 388 -1.19 -18.22 -3.16
N LEU A 389 -1.36 -17.02 -2.65
CA LEU A 389 -0.26 -16.14 -2.21
C LEU A 389 -0.32 -15.85 -0.70
N PHE A 390 -0.61 -16.84 0.12
CA PHE A 390 -0.62 -16.64 1.57
C PHE A 390 0.75 -16.19 2.10
N HIS A 391 0.70 -15.22 2.99
CA HIS A 391 1.85 -14.66 3.68
C HIS A 391 1.55 -14.59 5.18
N HIS A 392 2.38 -15.27 5.97
CA HIS A 392 2.23 -15.35 7.43
C HIS A 392 3.53 -15.09 8.18
#